data_d8ef20ff9b4ca6938f40fc7228cd4cfe
#
_entry.id   d8ef20ff9b4ca6938f40fc7228cd4cfe
#
_cell.length_a   1.000
_cell.length_b   1.000
_cell.length_c   1.000
_cell.angle_alpha   90.00
_cell.angle_beta   90.00
_cell.angle_gamma   90.00
#
_symmetry.space_group_name_H-M   'P 1'
#
loop_
_entity.id
_entity.type
_entity.pdbx_description
1 polymer ?
#
loop_
_entity_poly.entity_id
_entity_poly.type
_entity_poly.pdbx_seq_one_letter_code
_entity_poly.pdbx_strand_id
1 'polypeptide(L)'
;MSPYNYVVKPRAQQKIRLFYRNVVRKYKHTYDYADFMANVRDAVFSIYQIERTLLRRNPILPRWEGYYMANTDKWFFAYTIEDNTITVVDACHAQNIHK
;
A
#
# COMPACT_ATOMS: atom_id res chain seq x y z
N MET A 1 1.31 -1.12 21.81
CA MET A 1 2.56 -1.04 20.99
C MET A 1 2.64 -2.27 20.09
N SER A 2 2.94 -2.06 18.81
CA SER A 2 3.04 -3.16 17.85
C SER A 2 4.31 -3.97 18.09
N PRO A 3 4.24 -5.32 18.04
CA PRO A 3 5.45 -6.15 18.08
C PRO A 3 6.22 -6.14 16.75
N TYR A 4 5.64 -5.54 15.71
CA TYR A 4 6.25 -5.53 14.38
C TYR A 4 6.91 -4.20 14.07
N ASN A 5 8.04 -4.28 13.35
CA ASN A 5 8.67 -3.13 12.74
C ASN A 5 8.27 -3.07 11.26
N TYR A 6 8.14 -1.88 10.71
CA TYR A 6 7.75 -1.70 9.32
C TYR A 6 8.84 -0.97 8.55
N VAL A 7 9.15 -1.49 7.37
CA VAL A 7 10.01 -0.81 6.39
C VAL A 7 9.18 -0.65 5.13
N VAL A 8 9.07 0.55 4.60
CA VAL A 8 8.32 0.82 3.38
C VAL A 8 9.33 1.23 2.31
N LYS A 9 9.48 0.37 1.31
CA LYS A 9 10.43 0.64 0.22
C LYS A 9 9.97 1.82 -0.63
N PRO A 10 10.90 2.56 -1.24
CA PRO A 10 10.55 3.72 -2.07
C PRO A 10 9.55 3.43 -3.17
N ARG A 11 9.64 2.24 -3.79
CA ARG A 11 8.70 1.85 -4.84
C ARG A 11 7.26 1.85 -4.35
N ALA A 12 7.01 1.30 -3.16
CA ALA A 12 5.66 1.29 -2.59
C ALA A 12 5.16 2.71 -2.35
N GLN A 13 6.00 3.57 -1.79
CA GLN A 13 5.65 4.97 -1.56
C GLN A 13 5.36 5.70 -2.87
N GLN A 14 6.17 5.47 -3.89
CA GLN A 14 5.98 6.09 -5.20
C GLN A 14 4.67 5.67 -5.85
N LYS A 15 4.29 4.41 -5.73
CA LYS A 15 3.03 3.90 -6.27
C LYS A 15 1.83 4.60 -5.63
N ILE A 16 1.87 4.79 -4.32
CA ILE A 16 0.81 5.50 -3.61
C ILE A 16 0.72 6.96 -4.11
N ARG A 17 1.85 7.65 -4.16
CA ARG A 17 1.89 9.05 -4.58
C ARG A 17 1.45 9.22 -6.02
N LEU A 18 1.90 8.33 -6.90
CA LEU A 18 1.53 8.39 -8.32
C LEU A 18 0.03 8.22 -8.51
N PHE A 19 -0.58 7.28 -7.79
CA PHE A 19 -2.02 7.06 -7.87
C PHE A 19 -2.79 8.34 -7.53
N TYR A 20 -2.49 8.95 -6.39
CA TYR A 20 -3.23 10.15 -5.97
C TYR A 20 -2.85 11.38 -6.78
N ARG A 21 -1.64 11.46 -7.33
CA ARG A 21 -1.28 12.52 -8.28
C ARG A 21 -2.15 12.45 -9.52
N ASN A 22 -2.43 11.26 -10.01
CA ASN A 22 -3.34 11.06 -11.15
C ASN A 22 -4.78 11.45 -10.80
N VAL A 23 -5.22 11.21 -9.57
CA VAL A 23 -6.53 11.65 -9.09
C VAL A 23 -6.60 13.18 -9.09
N VAL A 24 -5.57 13.86 -8.62
CA VAL A 24 -5.52 15.33 -8.63
C VAL A 24 -5.65 15.85 -10.06
N ARG A 25 -4.94 15.26 -11.01
CA ARG A 25 -5.00 15.68 -12.42
C ARG A 25 -6.39 15.50 -13.00
N LYS A 26 -7.06 14.40 -12.64
CA LYS A 26 -8.39 14.09 -13.19
C LYS A 26 -9.49 14.93 -12.56
N TYR A 27 -9.37 15.28 -11.30
CA TYR A 27 -10.41 15.98 -10.54
C TYR A 27 -9.91 17.31 -9.97
N LYS A 28 -9.13 18.06 -10.74
CA LYS A 28 -8.42 19.25 -10.28
C LYS A 28 -9.32 20.37 -9.72
N HIS A 29 -10.62 20.36 -10.03
CA HIS A 29 -11.56 21.37 -9.52
C HIS A 29 -12.20 20.97 -8.19
N THR A 30 -12.14 19.70 -7.83
CA THR A 30 -12.80 19.18 -6.62
C THR A 30 -11.83 18.44 -5.69
N TYR A 31 -10.57 18.30 -6.10
CA TYR A 31 -9.56 17.52 -5.38
C TYR A 31 -8.27 18.33 -5.37
N ASP A 32 -7.91 18.88 -4.22
CA ASP A 32 -6.76 19.77 -4.10
C ASP A 32 -5.56 19.07 -3.44
N TYR A 33 -4.50 19.87 -3.20
CA TYR A 33 -3.27 19.36 -2.61
C TYR A 33 -3.49 18.82 -1.18
N ALA A 34 -4.39 19.43 -0.42
CA ALA A 34 -4.71 18.96 0.92
C ALA A 34 -5.37 17.59 0.87
N ASP A 35 -6.25 17.36 -0.09
CA ASP A 35 -6.86 16.03 -0.32
C ASP A 35 -5.80 15.02 -0.71
N PHE A 36 -4.87 15.40 -1.60
CA PHE A 36 -3.75 14.55 -2.00
C PHE A 36 -2.95 14.11 -0.77
N MET A 37 -2.55 15.05 0.07
CA MET A 37 -1.74 14.76 1.24
C MET A 37 -2.50 13.88 2.24
N ALA A 38 -3.79 14.15 2.44
CA ALA A 38 -4.62 13.35 3.34
C ALA A 38 -4.73 11.91 2.85
N ASN A 39 -4.95 11.71 1.55
CA ASN A 39 -5.09 10.36 0.99
C ASN A 39 -3.77 9.58 1.02
N VAL A 40 -2.65 10.25 0.72
CA VAL A 40 -1.34 9.62 0.83
C VAL A 40 -1.07 9.19 2.28
N ARG A 41 -1.36 10.07 3.23
CA ARG A 41 -1.20 9.76 4.66
C ARG A 41 -2.05 8.57 5.07
N ASP A 42 -3.32 8.53 4.66
CA ASP A 42 -4.23 7.44 5.01
C ASP A 42 -3.77 6.12 4.42
N ALA A 43 -3.27 6.14 3.18
CA ALA A 43 -2.71 4.94 2.54
C ALA A 43 -1.48 4.44 3.29
N VAL A 44 -0.59 5.36 3.69
CA VAL A 44 0.60 4.98 4.46
C VAL A 44 0.21 4.42 5.82
N PHE A 45 -0.77 5.04 6.50
CA PHE A 45 -1.26 4.51 7.78
C PHE A 45 -1.86 3.11 7.63
N SER A 46 -2.49 2.81 6.50
CA SER A 46 -3.06 1.49 6.27
C SER A 46 -1.99 0.39 6.20
N ILE A 47 -0.75 0.75 5.88
CA ILE A 47 0.37 -0.20 5.90
C ILE A 47 0.55 -0.80 7.30
N TYR A 48 0.39 0.02 8.34
CA TYR A 48 0.56 -0.45 9.71
C TYR A 48 -0.58 -1.34 10.19
N GLN A 49 -1.60 -1.56 9.36
CA GLN A 49 -2.68 -2.50 9.64
C GLN A 49 -2.41 -3.89 9.05
N ILE A 50 -1.30 -4.06 8.32
CA ILE A 50 -0.96 -5.37 7.73
C ILE A 50 -0.89 -6.46 8.80
N GLU A 51 -0.35 -6.15 9.97
CA GLU A 51 -0.24 -7.11 11.07
C GLU A 51 -1.59 -7.60 11.60
N ARG A 52 -2.68 -6.86 11.29
CA ARG A 52 -4.05 -7.24 11.67
C ARG A 52 -4.72 -8.11 10.62
N THR A 53 -4.08 -8.30 9.47
CA THR A 53 -4.59 -9.18 8.42
C THR A 53 -4.05 -10.60 8.63
N LEU A 54 -4.57 -11.55 7.86
CA LEU A 54 -3.98 -12.90 7.83
C LEU A 54 -2.61 -12.79 7.18
N LEU A 55 -1.57 -12.96 7.99
CA LEU A 55 -0.20 -12.84 7.51
C LEU A 55 0.18 -13.98 6.58
N ARG A 56 1.13 -13.73 5.70
CA ARG A 56 1.71 -14.69 4.75
C ARG A 56 0.70 -15.25 3.74
N ARG A 57 -0.28 -14.42 3.36
CA ARG A 57 -1.19 -14.79 2.28
C ARG A 57 -0.47 -14.77 0.93
N ASN A 58 -0.82 -15.73 0.08
CA ASN A 58 -0.30 -15.75 -1.28
C ASN A 58 -0.85 -14.57 -2.09
N PRO A 59 -0.03 -13.99 -2.99
CA PRO A 59 -0.49 -12.88 -3.83
C PRO A 59 -1.42 -13.36 -4.94
N ILE A 60 -2.34 -12.49 -5.35
CA ILE A 60 -3.17 -12.73 -6.53
C ILE A 60 -2.55 -12.12 -7.79
N LEU A 61 -1.60 -11.20 -7.64
CA LEU A 61 -0.92 -10.60 -8.79
C LEU A 61 0.32 -11.43 -9.15
N PRO A 62 0.43 -11.90 -10.40
CA PRO A 62 1.60 -12.70 -10.80
C PRO A 62 2.92 -12.00 -10.59
N ARG A 63 2.97 -10.66 -10.75
CA ARG A 63 4.19 -9.89 -10.56
C ARG A 63 4.67 -9.86 -9.12
N TRP A 64 3.82 -10.30 -8.17
CA TRP A 64 4.17 -10.35 -6.75
C TRP A 64 4.55 -11.76 -6.29
N GLU A 65 4.75 -12.66 -7.23
CA GLU A 65 5.23 -14.01 -6.90
C GLU A 65 6.51 -13.92 -6.06
N GLY A 66 6.56 -14.69 -4.98
CA GLY A 66 7.68 -14.65 -4.04
C GLY A 66 7.48 -13.71 -2.85
N TYR A 67 6.42 -12.91 -2.88
CA TYR A 67 6.05 -12.02 -1.77
C TYR A 67 4.73 -12.47 -1.18
N TYR A 68 4.45 -12.00 0.02
CA TYR A 68 3.12 -12.12 0.63
C TYR A 68 2.29 -10.90 0.25
N MET A 69 0.98 -11.02 0.39
CA MET A 69 0.06 -9.94 0.03
C MET A 69 -0.89 -9.65 1.19
N ALA A 70 -1.14 -8.38 1.44
CA ALA A 70 -2.15 -7.92 2.38
C ALA A 70 -3.08 -6.94 1.71
N ASN A 71 -4.35 -6.99 2.08
CA ASN A 71 -5.32 -5.97 1.68
C ASN A 71 -5.71 -5.20 2.93
N THR A 72 -5.43 -3.90 2.92
CA THR A 72 -5.82 -2.99 3.98
C THR A 72 -6.55 -1.81 3.36
N ASP A 73 -7.77 -1.53 3.85
CA ASP A 73 -8.60 -0.45 3.33
C ASP A 73 -8.71 -0.56 1.80
N LYS A 74 -8.24 0.42 1.05
CA LYS A 74 -8.35 0.50 -0.41
C LYS A 74 -7.11 0.00 -1.14
N TRP A 75 -6.13 -0.52 -0.41
CA TRP A 75 -4.82 -0.84 -0.96
C TRP A 75 -4.47 -2.31 -0.77
N PHE A 76 -3.74 -2.84 -1.76
CA PHE A 76 -3.05 -4.12 -1.65
C PHE A 76 -1.55 -3.84 -1.57
N PHE A 77 -0.87 -4.57 -0.69
CA PHE A 77 0.57 -4.42 -0.49
C PHE A 77 1.25 -5.76 -0.65
N ALA A 78 2.38 -5.74 -1.36
CA ALA A 78 3.31 -6.88 -1.40
C ALA A 78 4.35 -6.65 -0.32
N TYR A 79 4.63 -7.68 0.46
CA TYR A 79 5.57 -7.55 1.57
C TYR A 79 6.34 -8.84 1.81
N THR A 80 7.46 -8.69 2.51
CA THR A 80 8.17 -9.80 3.13
C THR A 80 8.06 -9.64 4.64
N ILE A 81 8.22 -10.75 5.36
CA ILE A 81 8.24 -10.70 6.81
C ILE A 81 9.37 -11.61 7.29
N GLU A 82 10.31 -11.03 8.02
CA GLU A 82 11.43 -11.75 8.63
C GLU A 82 11.57 -11.28 10.06
N ASP A 83 11.67 -12.23 10.98
CA ASP A 83 11.61 -11.93 12.41
C ASP A 83 10.34 -11.14 12.68
N ASN A 84 10.44 -9.95 13.20
CA ASN A 84 9.27 -9.09 13.43
C ASN A 84 9.28 -7.86 12.51
N THR A 85 9.92 -7.97 11.33
CA THR A 85 9.99 -6.86 10.39
C THR A 85 9.16 -7.15 9.14
N ILE A 86 8.17 -6.32 8.90
CA ILE A 86 7.36 -6.35 7.69
C ILE A 86 7.92 -5.30 6.73
N THR A 87 8.42 -5.76 5.57
CA THR A 87 9.00 -4.88 4.55
C THR A 87 8.04 -4.81 3.38
N VAL A 88 7.42 -3.66 3.18
CA VAL A 88 6.49 -3.43 2.07
C VAL A 88 7.29 -3.04 0.84
N VAL A 89 7.21 -3.85 -0.21
CA VAL A 89 8.03 -3.70 -1.42
C VAL A 89 7.25 -3.09 -2.58
N ASP A 90 5.92 -3.20 -2.57
CA ASP A 90 5.09 -2.66 -3.65
C ASP A 90 3.69 -2.38 -3.12
N ALA A 91 2.93 -1.59 -3.86
CA ALA A 91 1.56 -1.23 -3.51
C ALA A 91 0.72 -1.15 -4.77
N CYS A 92 -0.57 -1.49 -4.65
CA CYS A 92 -1.51 -1.39 -5.76
C CYS A 92 -2.88 -1.01 -5.20
N HIS A 93 -3.47 0.06 -5.72
CA HIS A 93 -4.81 0.45 -5.32
C HIS A 93 -5.82 -0.60 -5.81
N ALA A 94 -6.88 -0.83 -5.03
CA ALA A 94 -7.88 -1.86 -5.35
C ALA A 94 -8.50 -1.67 -6.74
N GLN A 95 -8.64 -0.44 -7.21
CA GLN A 95 -9.12 -0.15 -8.56
C GLN A 95 -8.24 -0.74 -9.66
N ASN A 96 -6.95 -0.89 -9.40
CA ASN A 96 -5.97 -1.32 -10.39
C ASN A 96 -5.57 -2.79 -10.24
N ILE A 97 -6.29 -3.54 -9.41
CA ILE A 97 -6.05 -4.97 -9.26
C ILE A 97 -6.70 -5.70 -10.44
N HIS A 98 -5.86 -6.36 -11.21
CA HIS A 98 -6.31 -7.23 -12.31
C HIS A 98 -5.71 -8.62 -12.11
N LYS A 99 -6.55 -9.60 -12.07
CA LYS A 99 -6.14 -11.01 -11.94
C LYS A 99 -5.63 -11.56 -13.26
#